data_8db6a690cb1aee054971bbd05666a4ce
#
_entry.id   8db6a690cb1aee054971bbd05666a4ce
#
_cell.length_a   1.000
_cell.length_b   1.000
_cell.length_c   1.000
_cell.angle_alpha   90.00
_cell.angle_beta   90.00
_cell.angle_gamma   90.00
#
_symmetry.space_group_name_H-M   'P 1'
#
loop_
_entity.id
_entity.type
_entity.pdbx_description
1 polymer ?
#
loop_
_entity_poly.entity_id
_entity_poly.type
_entity_poly.pdbx_seq_one_letter_code
_entity_poly.pdbx_strand_id
1 'polypeptide(L)'
;MSKIEIRDISIIFGSEKTKARKMLDEHKSKQDILKATGCTVAVKNANLSINEGEIFVIMGLSGSGKSTLLRCINRLIKPTSGEVFIDNINIIRIPDKELLGIRRKKMSMVFQHFGLLPHRSVLSNVAFGLELQGIDKTERLNKAKQSIDIV
;
A
#
# COMPACT_ATOMS: atom_id res chain seq x y z
N MET A 1 0.87 -17.61 -11.78
CA MET A 1 1.34 -16.27 -12.22
C MET A 1 1.41 -15.35 -11.02
N SER A 2 2.44 -14.49 -10.94
CA SER A 2 2.55 -13.52 -9.84
C SER A 2 1.41 -12.51 -9.91
N LYS A 3 0.68 -12.38 -8.82
CA LYS A 3 -0.40 -11.40 -8.65
C LYS A 3 0.15 -10.03 -8.24
N ILE A 4 1.14 -10.06 -7.34
CA ILE A 4 1.86 -8.87 -6.87
C ILE A 4 3.34 -9.16 -6.97
N GLU A 5 4.09 -8.25 -7.56
CA GLU A 5 5.54 -8.33 -7.60
C GLU A 5 6.16 -7.01 -7.18
N ILE A 6 7.14 -7.07 -6.29
CA ILE A 6 7.92 -5.93 -5.83
C ILE A 6 9.37 -6.15 -6.25
N ARG A 7 9.94 -5.15 -6.92
CA ARG A 7 11.33 -5.18 -7.40
C ARG A 7 12.10 -4.00 -6.83
N ASP A 8 13.13 -4.30 -6.05
CA ASP A 8 14.14 -3.36 -5.50
C ASP A 8 13.54 -2.13 -4.81
N ILE A 9 12.42 -2.31 -4.11
CA ILE A 9 11.75 -1.22 -3.41
C ILE A 9 12.62 -0.71 -2.26
N SER A 10 12.93 0.59 -2.32
CA SER A 10 13.48 1.33 -1.19
C SER A 10 12.62 2.53 -0.87
N ILE A 11 12.40 2.76 0.43
CA ILE A 11 11.57 3.86 0.93
C ILE A 11 12.38 4.66 1.95
N ILE A 12 12.61 5.92 1.63
CA ILE A 12 13.37 6.86 2.45
C ILE A 12 12.48 8.07 2.74
N PHE A 13 12.36 8.45 4.00
CA PHE A 13 11.65 9.64 4.45
C PHE A 13 12.66 10.73 4.80
N GLY A 14 12.34 11.98 4.48
CA GLY A 14 13.16 13.15 4.73
C GLY A 14 13.28 14.03 3.49
N SER A 15 14.06 15.11 3.59
CA SER A 15 14.26 16.09 2.50
C SER A 15 15.41 15.71 1.56
N GLU A 16 16.52 15.17 2.10
CA GLU A 16 17.73 14.84 1.33
C GLU A 16 17.75 13.39 0.79
N LYS A 17 16.64 12.95 0.19
CA LYS A 17 16.46 11.55 -0.26
C LYS A 17 17.52 11.10 -1.26
N THR A 18 17.97 11.99 -2.14
CA THR A 18 18.97 11.66 -3.16
C THR A 18 20.32 11.33 -2.51
N LYS A 19 20.76 12.14 -1.55
CA LYS A 19 21.99 11.91 -0.79
C LYS A 19 21.89 10.65 0.06
N ALA A 20 20.77 10.48 0.75
CA ALA A 20 20.49 9.29 1.56
C ALA A 20 20.46 8.02 0.71
N ARG A 21 19.90 8.07 -0.52
CA ARG A 21 19.92 6.95 -1.45
C ARG A 21 21.33 6.58 -1.88
N LYS A 22 22.16 7.57 -2.25
CA LYS A 22 23.57 7.33 -2.60
C LYS A 22 24.34 6.65 -1.46
N MET A 23 24.18 7.15 -0.23
CA MET A 23 24.80 6.52 0.94
C MET A 23 24.29 5.09 1.18
N LEU A 24 23.00 4.82 0.89
CA LEU A 24 22.43 3.48 0.99
C LEU A 24 23.06 2.52 -0.04
N ASP A 25 23.31 2.99 -1.26
CA ASP A 25 23.98 2.24 -2.32
C ASP A 25 25.46 1.99 -1.98
N GLU A 26 26.09 2.90 -1.26
CA GLU A 26 27.44 2.76 -0.68
C GLU A 26 27.46 1.86 0.58
N HIS A 27 26.36 1.19 0.89
CA HIS A 27 26.22 0.26 2.03
C HIS A 27 26.38 0.91 3.41
N LYS A 28 26.22 2.22 3.53
CA LYS A 28 26.23 2.91 4.83
C LYS A 28 25.10 2.43 5.74
N SER A 29 25.31 2.48 7.04
CA SER A 29 24.31 2.07 8.01
C SER A 29 23.11 3.05 8.03
N LYS A 30 21.92 2.58 8.44
CA LYS A 30 20.74 3.44 8.62
C LYS A 30 21.03 4.60 9.59
N GLN A 31 21.84 4.36 10.61
CA GLN A 31 22.22 5.37 11.61
C GLN A 31 23.12 6.44 11.00
N ASP A 32 24.12 6.07 10.17
CA ASP A 32 24.99 7.03 9.51
C ASP A 32 24.23 7.88 8.51
N ILE A 33 23.30 7.27 7.75
CA ILE A 33 22.43 7.97 6.82
C ILE A 33 21.56 8.99 7.59
N LEU A 34 20.94 8.57 8.70
CA LEU A 34 20.13 9.47 9.52
C LEU A 34 20.94 10.65 10.04
N LYS A 35 22.16 10.40 10.60
CA LYS A 35 23.03 11.45 11.12
C LYS A 35 23.49 12.43 10.02
N ALA A 36 23.82 11.92 8.85
CA ALA A 36 24.39 12.74 7.76
C ALA A 36 23.33 13.50 6.94
N THR A 37 22.07 13.04 6.91
CA THR A 37 21.03 13.56 6.01
C THR A 37 19.72 13.92 6.70
N GLY A 38 19.53 13.53 7.96
CA GLY A 38 18.23 13.61 8.65
C GLY A 38 17.16 12.67 8.06
N CYS A 39 17.53 11.80 7.11
CA CYS A 39 16.60 10.89 6.45
C CYS A 39 16.51 9.54 7.16
N THR A 40 15.30 8.99 7.22
CA THR A 40 15.04 7.65 7.76
C THR A 40 14.84 6.64 6.64
N VAL A 41 15.66 5.59 6.61
CA VAL A 41 15.49 4.46 5.67
C VAL A 41 14.52 3.46 6.27
N ALA A 42 13.26 3.48 5.79
CA ALA A 42 12.20 2.59 6.26
C ALA A 42 12.28 1.20 5.62
N VAL A 43 12.52 1.14 4.30
CA VAL A 43 12.67 -0.11 3.54
C VAL A 43 13.91 0.01 2.66
N LYS A 44 14.68 -1.07 2.56
CA LYS A 44 15.87 -1.18 1.73
C LYS A 44 15.76 -2.39 0.80
N ASN A 45 15.78 -2.15 -0.52
CA ASN A 45 15.89 -3.16 -1.57
C ASN A 45 14.97 -4.39 -1.35
N ALA A 46 13.70 -4.13 -1.01
CA ALA A 46 12.74 -5.21 -0.81
C ALA A 46 12.36 -5.82 -2.16
N ASN A 47 12.40 -7.15 -2.21
CA ASN A 47 11.96 -7.96 -3.35
C ASN A 47 11.02 -9.04 -2.84
N LEU A 48 9.86 -9.20 -3.46
CA LEU A 48 8.93 -10.28 -3.16
C LEU A 48 7.97 -10.51 -4.34
N SER A 49 7.42 -11.72 -4.39
CA SER A 49 6.43 -12.12 -5.36
C SER A 49 5.32 -12.88 -4.65
N ILE A 50 4.07 -12.53 -4.91
CA ILE A 50 2.88 -13.15 -4.32
C ILE A 50 2.01 -13.66 -5.46
N ASN A 51 1.65 -14.94 -5.41
CA ASN A 51 0.81 -15.57 -6.41
C ASN A 51 -0.69 -15.34 -6.13
N GLU A 52 -1.51 -15.58 -7.13
CA GLU A 52 -2.97 -15.53 -6.96
C GLU A 52 -3.42 -16.61 -5.96
N GLY A 53 -4.32 -16.24 -5.05
CA GLY A 53 -4.82 -17.12 -3.99
C GLY A 53 -3.84 -17.35 -2.83
N GLU A 54 -2.63 -16.77 -2.86
CA GLU A 54 -1.64 -16.94 -1.81
C GLU A 54 -1.91 -16.02 -0.62
N ILE A 55 -1.74 -16.55 0.59
CA ILE A 55 -1.68 -15.78 1.83
C ILE A 55 -0.20 -15.52 2.14
N PHE A 56 0.23 -14.28 1.99
CA PHE A 56 1.60 -13.86 2.25
C PHE A 56 1.71 -13.05 3.55
N VAL A 57 2.60 -13.45 4.44
CA VAL A 57 2.75 -12.82 5.77
C VAL A 57 4.08 -12.10 5.88
N ILE A 58 4.03 -10.80 6.25
CA ILE A 58 5.22 -9.98 6.55
C ILE A 58 5.37 -9.87 8.06
N MET A 59 6.41 -10.46 8.62
CA MET A 59 6.71 -10.42 10.05
C MET A 59 7.95 -9.60 10.36
N GLY A 60 8.06 -9.14 11.59
CA GLY A 60 9.21 -8.37 12.09
C GLY A 60 8.85 -7.48 13.28
N LEU A 61 9.83 -6.89 13.92
CA LEU A 61 9.69 -6.02 15.08
C LEU A 61 8.89 -4.73 14.75
N SER A 62 8.40 -4.04 15.78
CA SER A 62 7.80 -2.71 15.61
C SER A 62 8.82 -1.77 14.97
N GLY A 63 8.37 -0.89 14.06
CA GLY A 63 9.26 0.03 13.35
C GLY A 63 10.11 -0.58 12.22
N SER A 64 10.02 -1.88 11.93
CA SER A 64 10.82 -2.54 10.88
C SER A 64 10.41 -2.19 9.43
N GLY A 65 9.34 -1.40 9.23
CA GLY A 65 8.91 -0.96 7.91
C GLY A 65 7.78 -1.77 7.27
N LYS A 66 7.20 -2.78 7.96
CA LYS A 66 6.10 -3.64 7.45
C LYS A 66 4.91 -2.85 6.90
N SER A 67 4.34 -1.99 7.74
CA SER A 67 3.19 -1.15 7.34
C SER A 67 3.56 -0.14 6.25
N THR A 68 4.82 0.31 6.22
CA THR A 68 5.33 1.19 5.17
C THR A 68 5.39 0.47 3.83
N LEU A 69 5.91 -0.78 3.82
CA LEU A 69 5.94 -1.61 2.63
C LEU A 69 4.53 -1.94 2.14
N LEU A 70 3.61 -2.33 3.05
CA LEU A 70 2.22 -2.60 2.70
C LEU A 70 1.53 -1.37 2.07
N ARG A 71 1.75 -0.18 2.63
CA ARG A 71 1.24 1.07 2.05
C ARG A 71 1.89 1.42 0.71
N CYS A 72 3.12 0.99 0.49
CA CYS A 72 3.78 1.15 -0.81
C CYS A 72 3.16 0.24 -1.87
N ILE A 73 2.78 -0.99 -1.53
CA ILE A 73 2.09 -1.92 -2.44
C ILE A 73 0.78 -1.31 -2.97
N ASN A 74 0.07 -0.56 -2.12
CA ASN A 74 -1.15 0.16 -2.53
C ASN A 74 -0.85 1.55 -3.10
N ARG A 75 0.44 1.92 -3.26
CA ARG A 75 0.92 3.25 -3.65
C ARG A 75 0.34 4.40 -2.79
N LEU A 76 -0.09 4.10 -1.55
CA LEU A 76 -0.40 5.13 -0.54
C LEU A 76 0.87 5.87 -0.12
N ILE A 77 2.02 5.19 -0.19
CA ILE A 77 3.35 5.76 -0.07
C ILE A 77 4.08 5.49 -1.38
N LYS A 78 4.58 6.54 -2.03
CA LYS A 78 5.41 6.40 -3.23
C LYS A 78 6.82 5.97 -2.82
N PRO A 79 7.39 4.91 -3.41
CA PRO A 79 8.76 4.49 -3.11
C PRO A 79 9.77 5.53 -3.56
N THR A 80 10.95 5.53 -2.94
CA THR A 80 12.09 6.33 -3.40
C THR A 80 12.72 5.72 -4.65
N SER A 81 12.73 4.38 -4.73
CA SER A 81 13.17 3.63 -5.90
C SER A 81 12.51 2.26 -5.94
N GLY A 82 12.59 1.60 -7.10
CA GLY A 82 12.02 0.30 -7.36
C GLY A 82 10.63 0.35 -7.96
N GLU A 83 10.03 -0.80 -8.15
CA GLU A 83 8.79 -0.97 -8.90
C GLU A 83 7.83 -1.91 -8.17
N VAL A 84 6.53 -1.66 -8.34
CA VAL A 84 5.45 -2.52 -7.84
C VAL A 84 4.55 -2.87 -9.02
N PHE A 85 4.38 -4.15 -9.24
CA PHE A 85 3.48 -4.67 -10.27
C PHE A 85 2.27 -5.34 -9.62
N ILE A 86 1.10 -5.09 -10.17
CA ILE A 86 -0.16 -5.78 -9.85
C ILE A 86 -0.76 -6.24 -11.17
N ASP A 87 -0.99 -7.54 -11.31
CA ASP A 87 -1.41 -8.14 -12.58
C ASP A 87 -0.54 -7.67 -13.76
N ASN A 88 0.79 -7.66 -13.60
CA ASN A 88 1.80 -7.17 -14.55
C ASN A 88 1.73 -5.66 -14.88
N ILE A 89 0.88 -4.89 -14.21
CA ILE A 89 0.81 -3.44 -14.39
C ILE A 89 1.73 -2.76 -13.37
N ASN A 90 2.71 -1.99 -13.83
CA ASN A 90 3.57 -1.20 -12.94
C ASN A 90 2.81 -0.01 -12.36
N ILE A 91 2.30 -0.17 -11.15
CA ILE A 91 1.46 0.84 -10.50
C ILE A 91 2.24 2.10 -10.07
N ILE A 92 3.57 2.07 -10.08
CA ILE A 92 4.40 3.24 -9.72
C ILE A 92 4.45 4.23 -10.89
N ARG A 93 4.36 3.73 -12.12
CA ARG A 93 4.51 4.53 -13.35
C ARG A 93 3.22 5.02 -13.96
N ILE A 94 2.08 4.37 -13.63
CA ILE A 94 0.78 4.77 -14.20
C ILE A 94 0.26 6.09 -13.62
N PRO A 95 -0.56 6.85 -14.39
CA PRO A 95 -1.24 8.05 -13.91
C PRO A 95 -2.19 7.76 -12.73
N ASP A 96 -2.45 8.76 -11.90
CA ASP A 96 -3.31 8.61 -10.72
C ASP A 96 -4.75 8.22 -11.08
N LYS A 97 -5.25 8.64 -12.25
CA LYS A 97 -6.58 8.24 -12.76
C LYS A 97 -6.69 6.73 -12.99
N GLU A 98 -5.66 6.12 -13.58
CA GLU A 98 -5.60 4.67 -13.80
C GLU A 98 -5.44 3.91 -12.49
N LEU A 99 -4.55 4.39 -11.61
CA LEU A 99 -4.36 3.83 -10.27
C LEU A 99 -5.68 3.80 -9.47
N LEU A 100 -6.49 4.86 -9.58
CA LEU A 100 -7.79 4.92 -8.92
C LEU A 100 -8.70 3.80 -9.39
N GLY A 101 -8.69 3.48 -10.68
CA GLY A 101 -9.42 2.35 -11.26
C GLY A 101 -8.96 1.00 -10.70
N ILE A 102 -7.65 0.79 -10.58
CA ILE A 102 -7.08 -0.43 -10.00
C ILE A 102 -7.44 -0.54 -8.52
N ARG A 103 -7.30 0.53 -7.74
CA ARG A 103 -7.66 0.54 -6.31
C ARG A 103 -9.13 0.20 -6.09
N ARG A 104 -10.04 0.74 -6.90
CA ARG A 104 -11.49 0.48 -6.76
C ARG A 104 -11.88 -0.97 -7.02
N LYS A 105 -11.17 -1.65 -7.92
CA LYS A 105 -11.58 -2.97 -8.42
C LYS A 105 -10.73 -4.13 -7.93
N LYS A 106 -9.45 -3.88 -7.61
CA LYS A 106 -8.46 -4.94 -7.38
C LYS A 106 -7.77 -4.88 -6.03
N MET A 107 -7.98 -3.81 -5.25
CA MET A 107 -7.32 -3.63 -3.96
C MET A 107 -8.32 -3.32 -2.87
N SER A 108 -8.09 -3.88 -1.69
CA SER A 108 -8.70 -3.42 -0.45
C SER A 108 -7.64 -3.35 0.64
N MET A 109 -7.88 -2.58 1.68
CA MET A 109 -6.98 -2.47 2.81
C MET A 109 -7.78 -2.38 4.11
N VAL A 110 -7.44 -3.26 5.04
CA VAL A 110 -7.93 -3.17 6.42
C VAL A 110 -6.92 -2.36 7.22
N PHE A 111 -7.39 -1.28 7.84
CA PHE A 111 -6.55 -0.40 8.65
C PHE A 111 -6.56 -0.83 10.12
N GLN A 112 -5.48 -0.56 10.85
CA GLN A 112 -5.40 -0.80 12.30
C GLN A 112 -6.42 0.06 13.08
N HIS A 113 -6.70 1.27 12.61
CA HIS A 113 -7.78 2.12 13.11
C HIS A 113 -8.98 1.94 12.18
N PHE A 114 -10.14 1.75 12.71
CA PHE A 114 -11.37 1.30 12.06
C PHE A 114 -11.64 1.84 10.65
N GLY A 115 -11.10 3.00 10.28
CA GLY A 115 -11.27 3.58 8.94
C GLY A 115 -12.72 3.96 8.61
N LEU A 116 -13.57 4.08 9.63
CA LEU A 116 -14.96 4.42 9.46
C LEU A 116 -15.15 5.92 9.24
N LEU A 117 -16.12 6.26 8.42
CA LEU A 117 -16.59 7.64 8.23
C LEU A 117 -17.59 7.96 9.34
N PRO A 118 -17.23 8.83 10.33
CA PRO A 118 -18.03 9.00 11.55
C PRO A 118 -19.40 9.64 11.30
N HIS A 119 -19.57 10.34 10.19
CA HIS A 119 -20.83 10.97 9.77
C HIS A 119 -21.76 10.04 8.98
N ARG A 120 -21.40 8.77 8.85
CA ARG A 120 -22.17 7.74 8.11
C ARG A 120 -22.65 6.65 9.05
N SER A 121 -23.82 6.07 8.74
CA SER A 121 -24.31 4.87 9.43
C SER A 121 -23.41 3.66 9.13
N VAL A 122 -23.50 2.59 9.92
CA VAL A 122 -22.81 1.32 9.70
C VAL A 122 -23.06 0.81 8.27
N LEU A 123 -24.33 0.72 7.88
CA LEU A 123 -24.72 0.28 6.54
C LEU A 123 -24.09 1.13 5.42
N SER A 124 -24.06 2.46 5.59
CA SER A 124 -23.42 3.37 4.62
C SER A 124 -21.91 3.22 4.59
N ASN A 125 -21.26 2.92 5.71
CA ASN A 125 -19.81 2.63 5.76
C ASN A 125 -19.50 1.34 5.02
N VAL A 126 -20.26 0.26 5.24
CA VAL A 126 -20.07 -1.02 4.54
C VAL A 126 -20.35 -0.86 3.04
N ALA A 127 -21.36 -0.08 2.65
CA ALA A 127 -21.69 0.20 1.25
C ALA A 127 -20.68 1.12 0.55
N PHE A 128 -19.77 1.80 1.27
CA PHE A 128 -18.94 2.86 0.72
C PHE A 128 -18.01 2.40 -0.41
N GLY A 129 -17.42 1.22 -0.30
CA GLY A 129 -16.57 0.67 -1.36
C GLY A 129 -17.34 0.45 -2.67
N LEU A 130 -18.59 -0.01 -2.60
CA LEU A 130 -19.46 -0.18 -3.76
C LEU A 130 -19.94 1.16 -4.33
N GLU A 131 -20.13 2.17 -3.46
CA GLU A 131 -20.44 3.53 -3.87
C GLU A 131 -19.32 4.12 -4.73
N LEU A 132 -18.06 3.95 -4.32
CA LEU A 132 -16.88 4.40 -5.08
C LEU A 132 -16.73 3.68 -6.42
N GLN A 133 -17.27 2.47 -6.54
CA GLN A 133 -17.30 1.70 -7.79
C GLN A 133 -18.43 2.15 -8.73
N GLY A 134 -19.33 3.03 -8.27
CA GLY A 134 -20.49 3.51 -9.05
C GLY A 134 -21.67 2.54 -9.08
N ILE A 135 -21.72 1.56 -8.15
CA ILE A 135 -22.85 0.62 -8.03
C ILE A 135 -24.12 1.38 -7.60
N ASP A 136 -25.25 1.02 -8.19
CA ASP A 136 -26.56 1.59 -7.85
C ASP A 136 -26.84 1.54 -6.34
N LYS A 137 -27.58 2.55 -5.85
CA LYS A 137 -27.85 2.70 -4.42
C LYS A 137 -28.59 1.50 -3.82
N THR A 138 -29.60 0.99 -4.49
CA THR A 138 -30.40 -0.13 -4.01
C THR A 138 -29.57 -1.39 -3.95
N GLU A 139 -28.82 -1.68 -5.02
CA GLU A 139 -27.95 -2.86 -5.11
C GLU A 139 -26.85 -2.82 -4.04
N ARG A 140 -26.13 -1.68 -3.88
CA ARG A 140 -25.05 -1.58 -2.90
C ARG A 140 -25.52 -1.69 -1.46
N LEU A 141 -26.72 -1.15 -1.13
CA LEU A 141 -27.27 -1.27 0.21
C LEU A 141 -27.71 -2.70 0.51
N ASN A 142 -28.29 -3.40 -0.46
CA ASN A 142 -28.65 -4.81 -0.30
C ASN A 142 -27.42 -5.68 -0.07
N LYS A 143 -26.36 -5.50 -0.88
CA LYS A 143 -25.07 -6.21 -0.68
C LYS A 143 -24.44 -5.89 0.66
N ALA A 144 -24.49 -4.62 1.09
CA ALA A 144 -23.96 -4.21 2.38
C ALA A 144 -24.72 -4.86 3.54
N LYS A 145 -26.06 -4.94 3.46
CA LYS A 145 -26.89 -5.61 4.46
C LYS A 145 -26.53 -7.09 4.55
N GLN A 146 -26.45 -7.80 3.42
CA GLN A 146 -26.03 -9.20 3.39
C GLN A 146 -24.66 -9.43 4.04
N SER A 147 -23.70 -8.50 3.81
CA SER A 147 -22.37 -8.59 4.44
C SER A 147 -22.41 -8.35 5.94
N ILE A 148 -23.29 -7.50 6.44
CA ILE A 148 -23.50 -7.27 7.89
C ILE A 148 -24.15 -8.48 8.55
N ASP A 149 -25.09 -9.14 7.86
CA ASP A 149 -25.81 -10.30 8.41
C ASP A 149 -24.90 -11.55 8.57
N ILE A 150 -23.69 -11.55 7.97
CA ILE A 150 -22.71 -12.65 8.08
C ILE A 150 -21.87 -12.54 9.38
N VAL A 151 -21.75 -11.37 9.97
CA VAL A 151 -20.89 -11.09 11.14
C VAL A 151 -21.67 -10.69 12.36
#